data_6b51357d209e14472123d47461749817
#
_entry.id   6b51357d209e14472123d47461749817
#
_cell.length_a   1.000
_cell.length_b   1.000
_cell.length_c   1.000
_cell.angle_alpha   90.00
_cell.angle_beta   90.00
_cell.angle_gamma   90.00
#
_symmetry.space_group_name_H-M   'P 1'
#
loop_
_entity.id
_entity.type
_entity.pdbx_description
1 polymer ?
#
loop_
_entity_poly.entity_id
_entity_poly.type
_entity_poly.pdbx_seq_one_letter_code
_entity_poly.pdbx_strand_id
1 'polypeptide(L)'
;TAESFSEIAVSKELTPTLYKLVNDGFHFTNYYSSNNLSTIGGEFQSLTGLYANNTILKTWRSGNNYFPYGLATMFKNEGYQTYAYHDHSYTFQDRNKYIKSMGFDNFKACYNGLEKLINCKQWPESDVEMIEQTTSDYLDNDKFMTYYMTVSGHFEYNWGNKMSKKHYEKVKDLPYSEPVKAYLATQIELDKALELLINKLEEKGKLDDTVIVLLCDHYPYGLKLEEINELSNYQRDAVVEI
;
A
#
# COMPACT_ATOMS: atom_id res chain seq x y z
N THR A 1 -3.48 0.10 -1.26
CA THR A 1 -3.30 0.28 0.20
C THR A 1 -1.84 0.19 0.53
N ALA A 2 -1.31 1.23 1.19
CA ALA A 2 0.10 1.38 1.51
C ALA A 2 0.39 0.89 2.94
N GLU A 3 1.28 -0.08 3.06
CA GLU A 3 1.72 -0.66 4.33
C GLU A 3 2.38 0.39 5.21
N SER A 4 1.85 0.61 6.42
CA SER A 4 2.39 1.53 7.44
C SER A 4 2.65 2.95 6.94
N PHE A 5 1.96 3.39 5.89
CA PHE A 5 2.13 4.74 5.36
C PHE A 5 1.56 5.78 6.32
N SER A 6 2.28 6.87 6.48
CA SER A 6 1.84 8.04 7.23
C SER A 6 2.32 9.32 6.55
N GLU A 7 1.55 10.38 6.66
CA GLU A 7 1.88 11.71 6.15
C GLU A 7 3.25 12.23 6.63
N ILE A 8 3.71 11.76 7.80
CA ILE A 8 5.04 12.11 8.33
C ILE A 8 6.19 11.71 7.41
N ALA A 9 5.96 10.79 6.46
CA ALA A 9 6.95 10.36 5.47
C ALA A 9 6.90 11.18 4.17
N VAL A 10 5.93 12.09 4.02
CA VAL A 10 5.83 12.93 2.82
C VAL A 10 6.90 14.02 2.86
N SER A 11 7.80 13.99 1.91
CA SER A 11 8.94 14.91 1.83
C SER A 11 9.26 15.26 0.38
N LYS A 12 9.49 16.54 0.12
CA LYS A 12 9.87 17.01 -1.21
C LYS A 12 11.20 16.41 -1.68
N GLU A 13 12.10 16.14 -0.74
CA GLU A 13 13.45 15.64 -1.00
C GLU A 13 13.50 14.11 -1.05
N LEU A 14 12.80 13.43 -0.15
CA LEU A 14 12.90 11.97 0.01
C LEU A 14 11.83 11.21 -0.77
N THR A 15 10.62 11.76 -0.79
CA THR A 15 9.44 11.13 -1.41
C THR A 15 8.71 12.12 -2.35
N PRO A 16 9.40 12.59 -3.41
CA PRO A 16 8.90 13.67 -4.27
C PRO A 16 7.60 13.33 -5.00
N THR A 17 7.37 12.06 -5.31
CA THR A 17 6.13 11.60 -5.94
C THR A 17 4.95 11.71 -4.99
N LEU A 18 5.09 11.21 -3.76
CA LEU A 18 4.10 11.37 -2.70
C LEU A 18 3.84 12.86 -2.41
N TYR A 19 4.90 13.66 -2.31
CA TYR A 19 4.77 15.10 -2.12
C TYR A 19 3.95 15.76 -3.22
N LYS A 20 4.21 15.41 -4.49
CA LYS A 20 3.45 15.91 -5.64
C LYS A 20 1.98 15.48 -5.57
N LEU A 21 1.71 14.20 -5.31
CA LEU A 21 0.35 13.66 -5.24
C LEU A 21 -0.49 14.34 -4.13
N VAL A 22 0.11 14.59 -2.97
CA VAL A 22 -0.55 15.29 -1.85
C VAL A 22 -0.89 16.75 -2.22
N ASN A 23 -0.03 17.43 -2.99
CA ASN A 23 -0.23 18.84 -3.33
C ASN A 23 -1.09 19.06 -4.58
N ASP A 24 -1.08 18.13 -5.53
CA ASP A 24 -1.80 18.26 -6.80
C ASP A 24 -3.16 17.54 -6.77
N GLY A 25 -3.36 16.61 -5.83
CA GLY A 25 -4.57 15.80 -5.69
C GLY A 25 -5.51 16.25 -4.56
N PHE A 26 -6.49 15.41 -4.27
CA PHE A 26 -7.33 15.55 -3.09
C PHE A 26 -6.61 14.96 -1.87
N HIS A 27 -6.25 15.81 -0.92
CA HIS A 27 -5.66 15.43 0.36
C HIS A 27 -6.70 15.59 1.47
N PHE A 28 -7.08 14.46 2.10
CA PHE A 28 -8.04 14.44 3.19
C PHE A 28 -7.32 14.66 4.52
N THR A 29 -7.22 15.91 4.99
CA THR A 29 -6.48 16.28 6.19
C THR A 29 -7.10 15.78 7.51
N ASN A 30 -8.36 15.35 7.47
CA ASN A 30 -9.09 14.75 8.61
C ASN A 30 -9.46 13.29 8.31
N TYR A 31 -8.54 12.54 7.72
CA TYR A 31 -8.72 11.11 7.50
C TYR A 31 -8.21 10.33 8.71
N TYR A 32 -9.07 9.51 9.28
CA TYR A 32 -8.76 8.64 10.41
C TYR A 32 -8.89 7.18 10.00
N SER A 33 -7.81 6.43 10.13
CA SER A 33 -7.92 4.97 10.10
C SER A 33 -8.47 4.50 11.45
N SER A 34 -9.69 3.97 11.44
CA SER A 34 -10.30 3.39 12.64
C SER A 34 -9.62 2.10 13.08
N ASN A 35 -8.46 1.81 12.56
CA ASN A 35 -7.94 0.48 12.51
C ASN A 35 -7.03 0.13 13.69
N ASN A 36 -7.60 -0.55 14.66
CA ASN A 36 -6.89 -1.29 15.71
C ASN A 36 -6.69 -2.78 15.37
N LEU A 37 -6.95 -3.20 14.12
CA LEU A 37 -6.97 -4.59 13.68
C LEU A 37 -5.88 -4.91 12.66
N SER A 38 -4.82 -4.10 12.64
CA SER A 38 -3.66 -4.28 11.75
C SER A 38 -4.03 -4.23 10.26
N THR A 39 -3.13 -4.62 9.38
CA THR A 39 -3.28 -4.63 7.92
C THR A 39 -4.62 -5.17 7.44
N ILE A 40 -5.07 -6.28 8.02
CA ILE A 40 -6.32 -6.94 7.60
C ILE A 40 -7.58 -6.08 7.84
N GLY A 41 -7.57 -5.28 8.91
CA GLY A 41 -8.65 -4.34 9.21
C GLY A 41 -8.67 -3.16 8.23
N GLY A 42 -7.49 -2.59 7.94
CA GLY A 42 -7.34 -1.51 6.97
C GLY A 42 -7.70 -1.95 5.56
N GLU A 43 -7.27 -3.15 5.16
CA GLU A 43 -7.63 -3.76 3.88
C GLU A 43 -9.16 -3.95 3.75
N PHE A 44 -9.81 -4.48 4.78
CA PHE A 44 -11.27 -4.62 4.80
C PHE A 44 -11.95 -3.26 4.65
N GLN A 45 -11.53 -2.27 5.42
CA GLN A 45 -12.08 -0.91 5.37
C GLN A 45 -11.89 -0.28 3.98
N SER A 46 -10.70 -0.39 3.40
CA SER A 46 -10.38 0.16 2.08
C SER A 46 -11.24 -0.44 0.96
N LEU A 47 -11.52 -1.74 1.02
CA LEU A 47 -12.27 -2.46 -0.02
C LEU A 47 -13.78 -2.41 0.14
N THR A 48 -14.29 -2.12 1.36
CA THR A 48 -15.73 -2.18 1.66
C THR A 48 -16.32 -0.87 2.13
N GLY A 49 -15.52 0.05 2.65
CA GLY A 49 -15.99 1.27 3.33
C GLY A 49 -16.64 0.99 4.69
N LEU A 50 -16.48 -0.20 5.26
CA LEU A 50 -17.14 -0.63 6.49
C LEU A 50 -16.15 -0.77 7.65
N TYR A 51 -16.64 -0.53 8.87
CA TYR A 51 -15.87 -0.84 10.07
C TYR A 51 -15.77 -2.34 10.31
N ALA A 52 -14.57 -2.80 10.64
CA ALA A 52 -14.30 -4.18 10.97
C ALA A 52 -14.28 -4.42 12.49
N ASN A 53 -14.56 -5.65 12.89
CA ASN A 53 -14.22 -6.22 14.18
C ASN A 53 -13.74 -7.67 13.99
N ASN A 54 -13.20 -8.27 15.04
CA ASN A 54 -12.64 -9.63 14.94
C ASN A 54 -13.61 -10.68 14.40
N THR A 55 -14.92 -10.57 14.73
CA THR A 55 -15.94 -11.49 14.25
C THR A 55 -16.20 -11.31 12.76
N ILE A 56 -16.33 -10.06 12.31
CA ILE A 56 -16.50 -9.71 10.89
C ILE A 56 -15.30 -10.19 10.09
N LEU A 57 -14.08 -9.88 10.55
CA LEU A 57 -12.86 -10.29 9.84
C LEU A 57 -12.70 -11.81 9.75
N LYS A 58 -13.05 -12.55 10.82
CA LYS A 58 -13.03 -14.01 10.79
C LYS A 58 -13.99 -14.56 9.74
N THR A 59 -15.19 -13.99 9.65
CA THR A 59 -16.19 -14.38 8.66
C THR A 59 -15.76 -14.00 7.25
N TRP A 60 -15.25 -12.79 7.07
CA TRP A 60 -14.75 -12.30 5.79
C TRP A 60 -13.60 -13.15 5.23
N ARG A 61 -12.61 -13.45 6.05
CA ARG A 61 -11.45 -14.28 5.69
C ARG A 61 -11.81 -15.70 5.26
N SER A 62 -13.01 -16.20 5.61
CA SER A 62 -13.48 -17.51 5.12
C SER A 62 -13.67 -17.55 3.60
N GLY A 63 -13.84 -16.37 2.95
CA GLY A 63 -14.10 -16.27 1.52
C GLY A 63 -15.52 -16.70 1.09
N ASN A 64 -16.41 -17.00 2.05
CA ASN A 64 -17.77 -17.46 1.78
C ASN A 64 -18.80 -16.33 1.69
N ASN A 65 -18.34 -15.08 1.70
CA ASN A 65 -19.22 -13.92 1.69
C ASN A 65 -19.26 -13.32 0.28
N TYR A 66 -20.38 -12.66 -0.02
CA TYR A 66 -20.54 -11.84 -1.20
C TYR A 66 -20.73 -10.38 -0.79
N PHE A 67 -19.95 -9.50 -1.41
CA PHE A 67 -19.97 -8.06 -1.14
C PHE A 67 -20.49 -7.29 -2.35
N PRO A 68 -21.83 -7.10 -2.47
CA PRO A 68 -22.44 -6.42 -3.63
C PRO A 68 -22.00 -4.96 -3.75
N TYR A 69 -21.63 -4.34 -2.64
CA TYR A 69 -21.13 -2.95 -2.57
C TYR A 69 -19.63 -2.88 -2.31
N GLY A 70 -18.93 -4.01 -2.36
CA GLY A 70 -17.46 -4.03 -2.33
C GLY A 70 -16.90 -3.37 -3.59
N LEU A 71 -15.81 -2.65 -3.44
CA LEU A 71 -15.26 -1.80 -4.50
C LEU A 71 -15.06 -2.58 -5.81
N ALA A 72 -14.39 -3.73 -5.79
CA ALA A 72 -14.16 -4.53 -6.99
C ALA A 72 -15.46 -5.07 -7.62
N THR A 73 -16.45 -5.48 -6.80
CA THR A 73 -17.75 -5.94 -7.30
C THR A 73 -18.48 -4.81 -8.03
N MET A 74 -18.45 -3.59 -7.50
CA MET A 74 -19.10 -2.43 -8.13
C MET A 74 -18.45 -2.12 -9.50
N PHE A 75 -17.12 -2.04 -9.55
CA PHE A 75 -16.40 -1.81 -10.81
C PHE A 75 -16.65 -2.94 -11.84
N LYS A 76 -16.64 -4.20 -11.38
CA LYS A 76 -16.93 -5.35 -12.24
C LYS A 76 -18.34 -5.26 -12.86
N ASN A 77 -19.35 -4.82 -12.11
CA ASN A 77 -20.70 -4.62 -12.62
C ASN A 77 -20.78 -3.52 -13.69
N GLU A 78 -19.86 -2.56 -13.68
CA GLU A 78 -19.70 -1.51 -14.69
C GLU A 78 -18.78 -1.93 -15.86
N GLY A 79 -18.40 -3.22 -15.94
CA GLY A 79 -17.63 -3.79 -17.03
C GLY A 79 -16.12 -3.60 -16.93
N TYR A 80 -15.61 -3.26 -15.76
CA TYR A 80 -14.17 -3.21 -15.52
C TYR A 80 -13.60 -4.61 -15.30
N GLN A 81 -12.39 -4.85 -15.81
CA GLN A 81 -11.60 -6.01 -15.39
C GLN A 81 -10.93 -5.70 -14.05
N THR A 82 -10.97 -6.65 -13.12
CA THR A 82 -10.56 -6.42 -11.74
C THR A 82 -9.33 -7.24 -11.37
N TYR A 83 -8.32 -6.56 -10.82
CA TYR A 83 -7.01 -7.12 -10.48
C TYR A 83 -6.65 -6.81 -9.04
N ALA A 84 -6.07 -7.79 -8.36
CA ALA A 84 -5.46 -7.61 -7.04
C ALA A 84 -4.02 -8.12 -7.05
N TYR A 85 -3.12 -7.40 -6.40
CA TYR A 85 -1.72 -7.75 -6.28
C TYR A 85 -1.22 -7.60 -4.84
N HIS A 86 -0.34 -8.53 -4.45
CA HIS A 86 0.33 -8.49 -3.15
C HIS A 86 1.71 -9.14 -3.28
N ASP A 87 2.74 -8.40 -2.98
CA ASP A 87 4.13 -8.87 -3.15
C ASP A 87 4.61 -9.83 -2.05
N HIS A 88 3.77 -10.12 -1.05
CA HIS A 88 4.02 -11.19 -0.09
C HIS A 88 3.18 -12.46 -0.40
N SER A 89 3.20 -13.46 0.48
CA SER A 89 2.52 -14.75 0.29
C SER A 89 1.01 -14.59 0.02
N TYR A 90 0.52 -15.22 -1.05
CA TYR A 90 -0.90 -15.20 -1.42
C TYR A 90 -1.84 -15.79 -0.36
N THR A 91 -1.32 -16.64 0.53
CA THR A 91 -2.10 -17.25 1.64
C THR A 91 -2.06 -16.43 2.91
N PHE A 92 -1.18 -15.43 2.97
CA PHE A 92 -1.07 -14.59 4.18
C PHE A 92 -2.40 -13.89 4.48
N GLN A 93 -2.84 -13.95 5.72
CA GLN A 93 -4.14 -13.44 6.17
C GLN A 93 -5.36 -14.05 5.44
N ASP A 94 -5.23 -15.23 4.84
CA ASP A 94 -6.27 -15.91 4.04
C ASP A 94 -6.68 -15.19 2.74
N ARG A 95 -5.83 -14.30 2.17
CA ARG A 95 -6.14 -13.54 0.95
C ARG A 95 -6.57 -14.43 -0.22
N ASN A 96 -5.98 -15.60 -0.35
CA ASN A 96 -6.36 -16.60 -1.35
C ASN A 96 -7.84 -17.02 -1.29
N LYS A 97 -8.51 -16.78 -0.17
CA LYS A 97 -9.93 -17.10 0.00
C LYS A 97 -10.81 -15.90 -0.27
N TYR A 98 -10.55 -14.75 0.38
CA TYR A 98 -11.48 -13.63 0.36
C TYR A 98 -11.31 -12.68 -0.83
N ILE A 99 -10.13 -12.52 -1.42
CA ILE A 99 -9.94 -11.60 -2.54
C ILE A 99 -10.92 -11.88 -3.68
N LYS A 100 -11.11 -13.15 -4.03
CA LYS A 100 -12.09 -13.54 -5.04
C LYS A 100 -13.53 -13.20 -4.64
N SER A 101 -13.90 -13.40 -3.36
CA SER A 101 -15.25 -13.08 -2.87
C SER A 101 -15.54 -11.57 -2.84
N MET A 102 -14.50 -10.74 -2.89
CA MET A 102 -14.60 -9.28 -3.00
C MET A 102 -14.86 -8.78 -4.43
N GLY A 103 -14.89 -9.67 -5.43
CA GLY A 103 -15.17 -9.31 -6.82
C GLY A 103 -13.93 -9.24 -7.73
N PHE A 104 -12.74 -9.53 -7.22
CA PHE A 104 -11.53 -9.57 -8.05
C PHE A 104 -11.50 -10.83 -8.91
N ASP A 105 -11.30 -10.66 -10.23
CA ASP A 105 -11.17 -11.76 -11.18
C ASP A 105 -9.76 -12.34 -11.17
N ASN A 106 -8.77 -11.45 -10.97
CA ASN A 106 -7.36 -11.79 -10.99
C ASN A 106 -6.72 -11.48 -9.65
N PHE A 107 -5.95 -12.43 -9.11
CA PHE A 107 -5.13 -12.21 -7.93
C PHE A 107 -3.75 -12.83 -8.15
N LYS A 108 -2.71 -12.00 -8.15
CA LYS A 108 -1.32 -12.46 -8.16
C LYS A 108 -0.61 -12.02 -6.89
N ALA A 109 0.14 -12.94 -6.32
CA ALA A 109 0.98 -12.69 -5.15
C ALA A 109 2.16 -13.68 -5.16
N CYS A 110 3.08 -13.56 -4.22
CA CYS A 110 4.12 -14.56 -4.03
C CYS A 110 3.50 -15.93 -3.81
N TYR A 111 4.03 -16.92 -4.49
CA TYR A 111 3.54 -18.32 -4.60
C TYR A 111 2.17 -18.45 -5.30
N ASN A 112 1.76 -17.42 -6.01
CA ASN A 112 0.61 -17.44 -6.92
C ASN A 112 0.88 -16.60 -8.18
N GLY A 113 2.05 -16.79 -8.78
CA GLY A 113 2.45 -16.20 -10.05
C GLY A 113 3.53 -15.12 -9.97
N LEU A 114 3.71 -14.42 -8.84
CA LEU A 114 4.77 -13.42 -8.70
C LEU A 114 6.14 -14.02 -8.37
N GLU A 115 6.22 -15.19 -7.76
CA GLU A 115 7.50 -15.80 -7.32
C GLU A 115 8.50 -16.09 -8.46
N LYS A 116 8.06 -16.02 -9.71
CA LYS A 116 8.90 -16.17 -10.90
C LYS A 116 9.39 -14.83 -11.46
N LEU A 117 8.83 -13.73 -10.97
CA LEU A 117 9.00 -12.39 -11.51
C LEU A 117 9.70 -11.46 -10.54
N ILE A 118 9.46 -11.64 -9.22
CA ILE A 118 10.03 -10.81 -8.15
C ILE A 118 10.74 -11.67 -7.11
N ASN A 119 11.51 -11.04 -6.23
CA ASN A 119 12.21 -11.74 -5.14
C ASN A 119 11.31 -11.97 -3.92
N CYS A 120 10.49 -13.00 -3.96
CA CYS A 120 9.62 -13.42 -2.84
C CYS A 120 10.35 -14.06 -1.63
N LYS A 121 11.68 -13.98 -1.56
CA LYS A 121 12.48 -14.53 -0.46
C LYS A 121 13.14 -13.46 0.39
N GLN A 122 13.05 -12.21 -0.02
CA GLN A 122 13.49 -11.07 0.80
C GLN A 122 12.38 -10.64 1.75
N TRP A 123 12.73 -9.87 2.76
CA TRP A 123 11.76 -9.28 3.67
C TRP A 123 12.16 -7.86 4.09
N PRO A 124 11.27 -6.87 3.93
CA PRO A 124 10.06 -6.93 3.07
C PRO A 124 10.43 -7.10 1.60
N GLU A 125 9.45 -7.51 0.81
CA GLU A 125 9.51 -7.51 -0.65
C GLU A 125 9.50 -6.08 -1.20
N SER A 126 9.70 -5.92 -2.51
CA SER A 126 9.81 -4.62 -3.19
C SER A 126 8.52 -4.26 -3.93
N ASP A 127 7.86 -3.20 -3.49
CA ASP A 127 6.68 -2.64 -4.19
C ASP A 127 7.03 -2.22 -5.62
N VAL A 128 8.26 -1.73 -5.86
CA VAL A 128 8.76 -1.38 -7.20
C VAL A 128 8.78 -2.61 -8.10
N GLU A 129 9.32 -3.75 -7.60
CA GLU A 129 9.32 -5.00 -8.38
C GLU A 129 7.88 -5.46 -8.69
N MET A 130 6.96 -5.37 -7.72
CA MET A 130 5.57 -5.73 -7.93
C MET A 130 4.92 -4.87 -9.03
N ILE A 131 5.03 -3.55 -8.96
CA ILE A 131 4.48 -2.64 -9.97
C ILE A 131 5.09 -2.92 -11.34
N GLU A 132 6.44 -3.07 -11.43
CA GLU A 132 7.14 -3.32 -12.67
C GLU A 132 6.60 -4.56 -13.40
N GLN A 133 6.32 -5.62 -12.66
CA GLN A 133 5.96 -6.94 -13.22
C GLN A 133 4.46 -7.15 -13.43
N THR A 134 3.61 -6.25 -12.92
CA THR A 134 2.16 -6.48 -12.95
C THR A 134 1.38 -5.48 -13.80
N THR A 135 1.93 -4.32 -14.09
CA THR A 135 1.23 -3.29 -14.87
C THR A 135 0.87 -3.74 -16.28
N SER A 136 1.67 -4.60 -16.90
CA SER A 136 1.36 -5.20 -18.23
C SER A 136 0.12 -6.09 -18.22
N ASP A 137 -0.34 -6.56 -17.07
CA ASP A 137 -1.53 -7.42 -17.00
C ASP A 137 -2.83 -6.66 -17.32
N TYR A 138 -2.85 -5.33 -17.10
CA TYR A 138 -4.09 -4.55 -17.17
C TYR A 138 -4.00 -3.25 -17.99
N LEU A 139 -2.81 -2.70 -18.24
CA LEU A 139 -2.68 -1.40 -18.91
C LEU A 139 -3.17 -1.40 -20.36
N ASP A 140 -3.27 -2.54 -21.01
CA ASP A 140 -3.83 -2.65 -22.35
C ASP A 140 -5.36 -2.81 -22.37
N ASN A 141 -6.01 -2.91 -21.20
CA ASN A 141 -7.47 -2.99 -21.11
C ASN A 141 -8.10 -1.60 -21.17
N ASP A 142 -9.27 -1.48 -21.79
CA ASP A 142 -10.02 -0.22 -21.86
C ASP A 142 -10.48 0.24 -20.47
N LYS A 143 -10.96 -0.71 -19.66
CA LYS A 143 -11.43 -0.48 -18.29
C LYS A 143 -10.76 -1.45 -17.33
N PHE A 144 -10.06 -0.92 -16.35
CA PHE A 144 -9.46 -1.74 -15.28
C PHE A 144 -9.68 -1.11 -13.90
N MET A 145 -9.82 -1.96 -12.91
CA MET A 145 -9.74 -1.63 -11.50
C MET A 145 -8.66 -2.49 -10.88
N THR A 146 -7.63 -1.87 -10.35
CA THR A 146 -6.47 -2.56 -9.80
C THR A 146 -6.28 -2.19 -8.32
N TYR A 147 -6.12 -3.19 -7.50
CA TYR A 147 -5.83 -3.07 -6.08
C TYR A 147 -4.41 -3.60 -5.79
N TYR A 148 -3.61 -2.76 -5.18
CA TYR A 148 -2.29 -3.11 -4.68
C TYR A 148 -2.28 -3.08 -3.15
N MET A 149 -1.91 -4.20 -2.53
CA MET A 149 -1.55 -4.28 -1.11
C MET A 149 -0.03 -4.35 -1.03
N THR A 150 0.60 -3.24 -0.68
CA THR A 150 2.06 -3.11 -0.62
C THR A 150 2.64 -3.69 0.67
N VAL A 151 3.94 -3.91 0.71
CA VAL A 151 4.64 -4.52 1.87
C VAL A 151 5.92 -3.78 2.22
N SER A 152 6.49 -2.99 1.31
CA SER A 152 7.81 -2.38 1.52
C SER A 152 7.91 -1.55 2.80
N GLY A 153 6.81 -0.93 3.24
CA GLY A 153 6.70 -0.14 4.47
C GLY A 153 6.67 -0.93 5.78
N HIS A 154 6.71 -2.28 5.73
CA HIS A 154 6.56 -3.13 6.91
C HIS A 154 7.74 -2.98 7.91
N PHE A 155 7.40 -3.03 9.21
CA PHE A 155 8.42 -3.07 10.27
C PHE A 155 9.10 -4.48 10.32
N GLU A 156 10.28 -4.67 11.00
CA GLU A 156 10.91 -3.72 11.91
C GLU A 156 11.76 -2.70 11.15
N TYR A 157 11.78 -1.44 11.67
CA TYR A 157 12.55 -0.35 11.09
C TYR A 157 13.99 -0.38 11.59
N ASN A 158 14.81 -1.16 10.91
CA ASN A 158 16.23 -1.30 11.14
C ASN A 158 16.95 -1.70 9.83
N TRP A 159 18.28 -1.77 9.84
CA TRP A 159 19.06 -2.08 8.64
C TRP A 159 19.10 -3.57 8.27
N GLY A 160 18.41 -4.43 9.01
CA GLY A 160 18.10 -5.80 8.61
C GLY A 160 16.92 -5.87 7.63
N ASN A 161 16.03 -4.89 7.67
CA ASN A 161 14.94 -4.68 6.73
C ASN A 161 15.51 -4.39 5.33
N LYS A 162 15.09 -5.14 4.33
CA LYS A 162 15.68 -5.07 2.98
C LYS A 162 15.41 -3.73 2.28
N MET A 163 14.23 -3.16 2.47
CA MET A 163 13.87 -1.88 1.85
C MET A 163 14.54 -0.70 2.56
N SER A 164 14.65 -0.75 3.89
CA SER A 164 15.46 0.23 4.64
C SER A 164 16.92 0.20 4.18
N LYS A 165 17.51 -0.99 4.06
CA LYS A 165 18.88 -1.15 3.61
C LYS A 165 19.10 -0.69 2.16
N LYS A 166 18.14 -0.94 1.28
CA LYS A 166 18.18 -0.54 -0.14
C LYS A 166 18.33 0.97 -0.30
N HIS A 167 17.68 1.74 0.57
CA HIS A 167 17.67 3.20 0.50
C HIS A 167 18.51 3.89 1.58
N TYR A 168 19.39 3.15 2.28
CA TYR A 168 20.23 3.65 3.36
C TYR A 168 20.99 4.93 3.00
N GLU A 169 21.63 4.99 1.83
CA GLU A 169 22.43 6.14 1.38
C GLU A 169 21.62 7.45 1.27
N LYS A 170 20.31 7.37 1.11
CA LYS A 170 19.42 8.52 1.03
C LYS A 170 19.09 9.14 2.39
N VAL A 171 19.22 8.38 3.46
CA VAL A 171 18.74 8.75 4.79
C VAL A 171 19.84 8.77 5.87
N LYS A 172 21.01 8.19 5.61
CA LYS A 172 22.07 7.96 6.61
C LYS A 172 22.51 9.26 7.34
N ASP A 173 22.56 10.38 6.63
CA ASP A 173 23.04 11.67 7.15
C ASP A 173 21.90 12.55 7.70
N LEU A 174 20.65 12.05 7.75
CA LEU A 174 19.53 12.79 8.32
C LEU A 174 19.69 12.91 9.85
N PRO A 175 19.20 14.00 10.46
CA PRO A 175 19.34 14.26 11.88
C PRO A 175 18.28 13.52 12.73
N TYR A 176 17.99 12.27 12.39
CA TYR A 176 16.98 11.43 13.04
C TYR A 176 17.61 10.17 13.65
N SER A 177 16.87 9.52 14.55
CA SER A 177 17.23 8.22 15.09
C SER A 177 17.28 7.13 14.01
N GLU A 178 17.98 6.04 14.28
CA GLU A 178 18.15 4.94 13.31
C GLU A 178 16.80 4.30 12.90
N PRO A 179 15.81 4.07 13.82
CA PRO A 179 14.51 3.58 13.41
C PRO A 179 13.74 4.53 12.49
N VAL A 180 13.82 5.84 12.76
CA VAL A 180 13.18 6.86 11.90
C VAL A 180 13.81 6.90 10.52
N LYS A 181 15.13 6.88 10.41
CA LYS A 181 15.82 6.78 9.12
C LYS A 181 15.44 5.53 8.37
N ALA A 182 15.38 4.39 9.06
CA ALA A 182 15.01 3.12 8.46
C ALA A 182 13.56 3.13 7.96
N TYR A 183 12.62 3.73 8.72
CA TYR A 183 11.25 3.95 8.29
C TYR A 183 11.17 4.82 7.04
N LEU A 184 11.80 5.99 7.04
CA LEU A 184 11.82 6.88 5.87
C LEU A 184 12.39 6.18 4.64
N ALA A 185 13.42 5.36 4.82
CA ALA A 185 13.98 4.55 3.74
C ALA A 185 12.97 3.57 3.13
N THR A 186 12.10 2.94 3.93
CA THR A 186 11.04 2.08 3.40
C THR A 186 10.00 2.87 2.59
N GLN A 187 9.69 4.08 2.99
CA GLN A 187 8.73 4.94 2.30
C GLN A 187 9.28 5.52 0.98
N ILE A 188 10.60 5.61 0.83
CA ILE A 188 11.23 5.88 -0.47
C ILE A 188 10.94 4.76 -1.48
N GLU A 189 10.86 3.51 -1.05
CA GLU A 189 10.47 2.39 -1.93
C GLU A 189 9.04 2.55 -2.43
N LEU A 190 8.10 2.89 -1.55
CA LEU A 190 6.71 3.18 -1.92
C LEU A 190 6.63 4.36 -2.91
N ASP A 191 7.37 5.46 -2.66
CA ASP A 191 7.44 6.62 -3.55
C ASP A 191 7.91 6.23 -4.95
N LYS A 192 8.94 5.40 -5.03
CA LYS A 192 9.48 4.88 -6.31
C LYS A 192 8.48 3.95 -7.03
N ALA A 193 7.73 3.16 -6.29
CA ALA A 193 6.69 2.31 -6.87
C ALA A 193 5.55 3.17 -7.48
N LEU A 194 5.16 4.24 -6.80
CA LEU A 194 4.16 5.20 -7.32
C LEU A 194 4.68 5.98 -8.53
N GLU A 195 5.95 6.46 -8.49
CA GLU A 195 6.59 7.09 -9.64
C GLU A 195 6.54 6.18 -10.87
N LEU A 196 6.93 4.92 -10.69
CA LEU A 196 6.91 3.93 -11.76
C LEU A 196 5.51 3.68 -12.30
N LEU A 197 4.50 3.54 -11.43
CA LEU A 197 3.10 3.37 -11.84
C LEU A 197 2.61 4.53 -12.67
N ILE A 198 2.87 5.76 -12.23
CA ILE A 198 2.48 6.99 -12.94
C ILE A 198 3.14 7.03 -14.32
N ASN A 199 4.44 6.79 -14.39
CA ASN A 199 5.17 6.78 -15.66
C ASN A 199 4.61 5.73 -16.64
N LYS A 200 4.29 4.54 -16.17
CA LYS A 200 3.69 3.48 -17.02
C LYS A 200 2.28 3.84 -17.49
N LEU A 201 1.49 4.49 -16.66
CA LEU A 201 0.18 5.02 -17.05
C LEU A 201 0.31 6.13 -18.11
N GLU A 202 1.28 7.03 -17.94
CA GLU A 202 1.57 8.11 -18.90
C GLU A 202 2.05 7.54 -20.24
N GLU A 203 3.01 6.60 -20.24
CA GLU A 203 3.51 5.92 -21.44
C GLU A 203 2.39 5.22 -22.22
N LYS A 204 1.36 4.75 -21.56
CA LYS A 204 0.17 4.13 -22.16
C LYS A 204 -0.94 5.13 -22.51
N GLY A 205 -0.75 6.43 -22.23
CA GLY A 205 -1.75 7.47 -22.45
C GLY A 205 -3.03 7.29 -21.59
N LYS A 206 -2.89 6.69 -20.41
CA LYS A 206 -4.01 6.38 -19.51
C LYS A 206 -4.01 7.20 -18.22
N LEU A 207 -2.98 8.01 -17.99
CA LEU A 207 -2.83 8.74 -16.73
C LEU A 207 -4.01 9.70 -16.49
N ASP A 208 -4.42 10.46 -17.50
CA ASP A 208 -5.49 11.46 -17.39
C ASP A 208 -6.89 10.83 -17.13
N ASP A 209 -7.07 9.56 -17.51
CA ASP A 209 -8.30 8.80 -17.33
C ASP A 209 -8.24 7.85 -16.12
N THR A 210 -7.18 7.92 -15.29
CA THR A 210 -6.98 7.04 -14.15
C THR A 210 -7.07 7.80 -12.83
N VAL A 211 -7.89 7.31 -11.92
CA VAL A 211 -7.92 7.77 -10.52
C VAL A 211 -7.02 6.87 -9.67
N ILE A 212 -6.02 7.46 -9.03
CA ILE A 212 -5.16 6.78 -8.06
C ILE A 212 -5.62 7.15 -6.65
N VAL A 213 -5.98 6.14 -5.85
CA VAL A 213 -6.39 6.32 -4.45
C VAL A 213 -5.33 5.67 -3.56
N LEU A 214 -4.66 6.47 -2.73
CA LEU A 214 -3.70 5.99 -1.75
C LEU A 214 -4.32 6.02 -0.36
N LEU A 215 -4.36 4.87 0.29
CA LEU A 215 -4.85 4.69 1.66
C LEU A 215 -3.78 3.95 2.47
N CYS A 216 -3.59 4.31 3.73
CA CYS A 216 -2.81 3.47 4.65
C CYS A 216 -3.66 2.30 5.14
N ASP A 217 -3.03 1.20 5.52
CA ASP A 217 -3.67 0.11 6.24
C ASP A 217 -3.74 0.39 7.75
N HIS A 218 -2.68 0.97 8.30
CA HIS A 218 -2.57 1.43 9.70
C HIS A 218 -1.40 2.42 9.83
N TYR A 219 -1.34 3.10 10.98
CA TYR A 219 -0.20 3.96 11.31
C TYR A 219 1.08 3.12 11.53
N PRO A 220 2.29 3.72 11.45
CA PRO A 220 3.56 3.01 11.60
C PRO A 220 3.84 2.63 13.07
N TYR A 221 3.06 1.72 13.62
CA TYR A 221 3.15 1.28 15.03
C TYR A 221 4.46 0.56 15.39
N GLY A 222 5.32 0.31 14.42
CA GLY A 222 6.70 -0.12 14.64
C GLY A 222 7.63 0.98 15.13
N LEU A 223 7.21 2.26 15.05
CA LEU A 223 7.89 3.39 15.65
C LEU A 223 7.33 3.67 17.04
N LYS A 224 8.20 4.11 17.96
CA LYS A 224 7.80 4.61 19.27
C LYS A 224 7.29 6.04 19.14
N LEU A 225 6.52 6.51 20.15
CA LEU A 225 6.00 7.88 20.16
C LEU A 225 7.10 8.94 20.08
N GLU A 226 8.26 8.73 20.73
CA GLU A 226 9.41 9.61 20.66
C GLU A 226 9.99 9.70 19.24
N GLU A 227 10.04 8.58 18.51
CA GLU A 227 10.53 8.48 17.13
C GLU A 227 9.55 9.15 16.16
N ILE A 228 8.26 8.98 16.37
CA ILE A 228 7.22 9.70 15.62
C ILE A 228 7.34 11.21 15.84
N ASN A 229 7.59 11.65 17.08
CA ASN A 229 7.76 13.06 17.41
C ASN A 229 9.01 13.71 16.77
N GLU A 230 10.05 12.93 16.44
CA GLU A 230 11.19 13.45 15.68
C GLU A 230 10.75 13.97 14.29
N LEU A 231 9.82 13.29 13.65
CA LEU A 231 9.29 13.65 12.32
C LEU A 231 8.19 14.71 12.42
N SER A 232 7.40 14.68 13.48
CA SER A 232 6.18 15.49 13.63
C SER A 232 6.37 16.83 14.31
N ASN A 233 7.59 17.36 14.43
CA ASN A 233 7.84 18.65 15.05
C ASN A 233 7.03 19.83 14.47
N TYR A 234 6.38 19.64 13.33
CA TYR A 234 5.46 20.57 12.67
C TYR A 234 4.03 20.05 12.48
N GLN A 235 3.74 18.77 12.83
CA GLN A 235 2.47 18.11 12.53
C GLN A 235 1.99 17.23 13.70
N ARG A 236 2.16 17.68 14.94
CA ARG A 236 1.77 16.92 16.13
C ARG A 236 0.34 16.39 16.12
N ASP A 237 -0.54 17.09 15.42
CA ASP A 237 -1.95 16.73 15.35
C ASP A 237 -2.23 15.70 14.22
N ALA A 238 -1.43 15.70 13.16
CA ALA A 238 -1.58 14.78 12.03
C ALA A 238 -1.19 13.32 12.35
N VAL A 239 -0.29 13.11 13.30
CA VAL A 239 0.19 11.76 13.67
C VAL A 239 -0.86 10.95 14.45
N VAL A 240 -1.78 11.64 15.12
CA VAL A 240 -2.91 11.03 15.84
C VAL A 240 -4.09 10.78 14.88
N GLU A 241 -4.04 11.38 13.71
CA GLU A 241 -5.16 11.52 12.78
C GLU A 241 -5.09 10.60 11.55
N ILE A 242 -4.11 9.69 11.48
CA ILE A 242 -4.04 8.71 10.37
C ILE A 242 -4.44 7.33 10.82
#